data_b2a1e7ee1f03bf2bc1f1dc879e7de6e4
#
_entry.id   b2a1e7ee1f03bf2bc1f1dc879e7de6e4
#
_cell.length_a   1.000
_cell.length_b   1.000
_cell.length_c   1.000
_cell.angle_alpha   90.00
_cell.angle_beta   90.00
_cell.angle_gamma   90.00
#
_symmetry.space_group_name_H-M   'P 1'
#
loop_
_entity.id
_entity.type
_entity.pdbx_description
1 polymer ?
#
loop_
_entity_poly.entity_id
_entity_poly.type
_entity_poly.pdbx_seq_one_letter_code
_entity_poly.pdbx_strand_id
1 'polypeptide(L)'
;MSAPEMSKSKPANSHLSTGLDEAKLRAQVIEQSTREPSPTRAQLAVRHRVVLSIVMLVPLLIFIACGGIRVGPRPDGLVLQTALGSGILAAGLAILGVGRGRSMLGRPRSWLLLQVLLTPALLLGWRVLISACYPQMMVEWTDRPGLRCFTLSVILACAPLLGLLWLRRGSDPLYPRLTAAALGAAVGAGAWVLVDLWCPVGYVPHLLLGHVLPLLLLIATSALLGSRVIAVGRGSAPLTGR
;
A
#
# COMPACT_ATOMS: atom_id res chain seq x y z
N MET A 1 -37.18 0.37 64.35
CA MET A 1 -36.59 0.24 63.01
C MET A 1 -36.35 1.66 62.49
N SER A 2 -35.13 2.18 62.67
CA SER A 2 -34.77 3.56 62.34
C SER A 2 -34.07 3.54 60.98
N ALA A 3 -34.58 4.33 60.03
CA ALA A 3 -34.00 4.51 58.71
C ALA A 3 -32.73 5.35 58.76
N PRO A 4 -31.66 5.05 57.97
CA PRO A 4 -30.47 5.89 57.93
C PRO A 4 -30.70 7.14 57.06
N GLU A 5 -30.31 8.28 57.58
CA GLU A 5 -30.22 9.58 56.87
C GLU A 5 -29.19 9.52 55.76
N MET A 6 -29.63 9.76 54.53
CA MET A 6 -28.78 9.95 53.37
C MET A 6 -28.16 11.35 53.37
N SER A 7 -26.89 11.44 53.76
CA SER A 7 -26.06 12.62 53.62
C SER A 7 -25.95 13.05 52.15
N LYS A 8 -26.57 14.18 51.80
CA LYS A 8 -26.40 14.86 50.51
C LYS A 8 -25.02 15.52 50.45
N SER A 9 -24.05 14.84 49.87
CA SER A 9 -22.78 15.45 49.49
C SER A 9 -22.96 16.40 48.30
N LYS A 10 -22.70 17.68 48.56
CA LYS A 10 -22.75 18.80 47.63
C LYS A 10 -21.70 18.57 46.52
N PRO A 11 -22.01 18.63 45.20
CA PRO A 11 -20.99 18.53 44.18
C PRO A 11 -20.13 19.80 44.16
N ALA A 12 -18.86 19.67 44.56
CA ALA A 12 -17.88 20.72 44.52
C ALA A 12 -17.41 21.01 43.10
N ASN A 13 -17.56 22.24 42.67
CA ASN A 13 -16.79 23.02 41.66
C ASN A 13 -15.81 22.29 40.74
N SER A 14 -16.26 21.37 39.90
CA SER A 14 -15.45 20.74 38.84
C SER A 14 -15.42 21.56 37.52
N HIS A 15 -16.21 22.62 37.40
CA HIS A 15 -16.33 23.37 36.13
C HIS A 15 -15.26 24.47 35.92
N LEU A 16 -14.54 24.88 36.98
CA LEU A 16 -13.50 25.93 36.85
C LEU A 16 -12.14 25.39 36.37
N SER A 17 -11.82 24.11 36.63
CA SER A 17 -10.55 23.51 36.22
C SER A 17 -10.54 23.13 34.72
N THR A 18 -11.68 22.74 34.17
CA THR A 18 -11.81 22.35 32.76
C THR A 18 -11.58 23.51 31.79
N GLY A 19 -11.99 24.73 32.13
CA GLY A 19 -11.81 25.90 31.25
C GLY A 19 -10.35 26.37 31.13
N LEU A 20 -9.59 26.27 32.23
CA LEU A 20 -8.17 26.64 32.27
C LEU A 20 -7.30 25.64 31.50
N ASP A 21 -7.63 24.35 31.56
CA ASP A 21 -6.94 23.31 30.83
C ASP A 21 -7.23 23.39 29.32
N GLU A 22 -8.45 23.73 28.93
CA GLU A 22 -8.84 23.91 27.52
C GLU A 22 -8.15 25.17 26.92
N ALA A 23 -8.04 26.27 27.66
CA ALA A 23 -7.32 27.45 27.17
C ALA A 23 -5.83 27.21 27.02
N LYS A 24 -5.19 26.45 27.92
CA LYS A 24 -3.78 26.01 27.79
C LYS A 24 -3.57 25.10 26.61
N LEU A 25 -4.45 24.12 26.40
CA LEU A 25 -4.40 23.23 25.24
C LEU A 25 -4.54 23.99 23.92
N ARG A 26 -5.46 24.96 23.84
CA ARG A 26 -5.61 25.84 22.67
C ARG A 26 -4.36 26.68 22.43
N ALA A 27 -3.78 27.26 23.47
CA ALA A 27 -2.55 28.04 23.37
C ALA A 27 -1.38 27.18 22.90
N GLN A 28 -1.22 25.95 23.40
CA GLN A 28 -0.20 25.00 22.96
C GLN A 28 -0.39 24.58 21.49
N VAL A 29 -1.62 24.30 21.06
CA VAL A 29 -1.92 23.96 19.65
C VAL A 29 -1.62 25.14 18.73
N ILE A 30 -1.97 26.37 19.12
CA ILE A 30 -1.66 27.60 18.36
C ILE A 30 -0.15 27.81 18.29
N GLU A 31 0.57 27.67 19.38
CA GLU A 31 2.02 27.82 19.44
C GLU A 31 2.73 26.75 18.59
N GLN A 32 2.27 25.50 18.64
CA GLN A 32 2.80 24.40 17.85
C GLN A 32 2.51 24.60 16.34
N SER A 33 1.31 25.09 16.00
CA SER A 33 0.95 25.39 14.61
C SER A 33 1.70 26.58 14.02
N THR A 34 2.17 27.51 14.86
CA THR A 34 3.00 28.66 14.43
C THR A 34 4.49 28.31 14.34
N ARG A 35 4.97 27.34 15.11
CA ARG A 35 6.37 26.90 15.09
C ARG A 35 6.70 26.03 13.86
N GLU A 36 5.75 25.24 13.38
CA GLU A 36 5.93 24.43 12.17
C GLU A 36 5.17 25.07 11.00
N PRO A 37 5.84 25.84 10.13
CA PRO A 37 5.19 26.41 8.96
C PRO A 37 4.64 25.27 8.10
N SER A 38 3.32 25.22 7.95
CA SER A 38 2.65 24.23 7.12
C SER A 38 3.20 24.31 5.69
N PRO A 39 3.63 23.19 5.10
CA PRO A 39 4.20 23.19 3.76
C PRO A 39 3.20 23.82 2.78
N THR A 40 3.66 24.73 1.95
CA THR A 40 2.81 25.37 0.95
C THR A 40 2.24 24.35 -0.02
N ARG A 41 1.09 24.65 -0.64
CA ARG A 41 0.47 23.77 -1.66
C ARG A 41 1.46 23.47 -2.81
N ALA A 42 2.31 24.42 -3.17
CA ALA A 42 3.33 24.24 -4.19
C ALA A 42 4.39 23.23 -3.75
N GLN A 43 4.90 23.32 -2.52
CA GLN A 43 5.87 22.37 -1.96
C GLN A 43 5.29 20.96 -1.88
N LEU A 44 4.03 20.82 -1.45
CA LEU A 44 3.33 19.53 -1.43
C LEU A 44 3.19 18.96 -2.85
N ALA A 45 2.83 19.78 -3.84
CA ALA A 45 2.70 19.35 -5.22
C ALA A 45 4.05 18.90 -5.82
N VAL A 46 5.13 19.65 -5.58
CA VAL A 46 6.49 19.26 -6.00
C VAL A 46 6.90 17.94 -5.35
N ARG A 47 6.73 17.81 -4.04
CA ARG A 47 7.03 16.57 -3.31
C ARG A 47 6.26 15.38 -3.89
N HIS A 48 4.96 15.53 -4.17
CA HIS A 48 4.16 14.47 -4.78
C HIS A 48 4.67 14.08 -6.17
N ARG A 49 4.98 15.07 -7.02
CA ARG A 49 5.53 14.81 -8.36
C ARG A 49 6.86 14.07 -8.30
N VAL A 50 7.79 14.51 -7.46
CA VAL A 50 9.10 13.88 -7.30
C VAL A 50 8.96 12.42 -6.86
N VAL A 51 8.14 12.16 -5.82
CA VAL A 51 7.95 10.78 -5.35
C VAL A 51 7.26 9.91 -6.39
N LEU A 52 6.23 10.42 -7.08
CA LEU A 52 5.56 9.68 -8.15
C LEU A 52 6.52 9.39 -9.32
N SER A 53 7.41 10.34 -9.67
CA SER A 53 8.44 10.09 -10.68
C SER A 53 9.39 8.97 -10.25
N ILE A 54 9.87 8.98 -9.02
CA ILE A 54 10.73 7.93 -8.47
C ILE A 54 10.01 6.58 -8.47
N VAL A 55 8.76 6.55 -8.00
CA VAL A 55 7.91 5.35 -7.96
C VAL A 55 7.74 4.71 -9.34
N MET A 56 7.67 5.52 -10.40
CA MET A 56 7.51 5.03 -11.77
C MET A 56 8.84 4.72 -12.45
N LEU A 57 9.84 5.61 -12.31
CA LEU A 57 11.10 5.51 -13.05
C LEU A 57 12.04 4.45 -12.49
N VAL A 58 12.15 4.32 -11.17
CA VAL A 58 13.10 3.37 -10.55
C VAL A 58 12.81 1.93 -10.97
N PRO A 59 11.58 1.38 -10.83
CA PRO A 59 11.31 0.03 -11.26
C PRO A 59 11.49 -0.15 -12.78
N LEU A 60 11.16 0.86 -13.59
CA LEU A 60 11.34 0.81 -15.03
C LEU A 60 12.83 0.73 -15.40
N LEU A 61 13.68 1.54 -14.78
CA LEU A 61 15.13 1.53 -15.01
C LEU A 61 15.74 0.19 -14.58
N ILE A 62 15.34 -0.34 -13.42
CA ILE A 62 15.78 -1.68 -12.97
C ILE A 62 15.33 -2.74 -13.97
N PHE A 63 14.08 -2.69 -14.43
CA PHE A 63 13.53 -3.63 -15.41
C PHE A 63 14.35 -3.60 -16.71
N ILE A 64 14.66 -2.42 -17.24
CA ILE A 64 15.48 -2.24 -18.44
C ILE A 64 16.90 -2.79 -18.20
N ALA A 65 17.50 -2.47 -17.06
CA ALA A 65 18.85 -2.97 -16.70
C ALA A 65 18.90 -4.50 -16.56
N CYS A 66 17.79 -5.14 -16.15
CA CYS A 66 17.65 -6.61 -16.12
C CYS A 66 17.39 -7.26 -17.48
N GLY A 67 17.42 -6.48 -18.56
CA GLY A 67 17.23 -6.96 -19.93
C GLY A 67 15.86 -6.68 -20.53
N GLY A 68 14.99 -5.95 -19.84
CA GLY A 68 13.71 -5.46 -20.36
C GLY A 68 12.75 -6.58 -20.78
N ILE A 69 11.96 -6.32 -21.81
CA ILE A 69 11.03 -7.30 -22.39
C ILE A 69 11.84 -8.37 -23.12
N ARG A 70 11.74 -9.61 -22.65
CA ARG A 70 12.35 -10.74 -23.33
C ARG A 70 11.40 -11.26 -24.41
N VAL A 71 11.56 -10.75 -25.61
CA VAL A 71 10.77 -11.16 -26.78
C VAL A 71 11.19 -12.57 -27.27
N GLY A 72 12.44 -12.97 -27.15
CA GLY A 72 13.05 -14.28 -27.40
C GLY A 72 12.18 -15.34 -28.12
N PRO A 73 12.00 -16.53 -27.55
CA PRO A 73 11.21 -17.60 -28.19
C PRO A 73 9.70 -17.44 -27.96
N ARG A 74 9.22 -16.30 -27.45
CA ARG A 74 7.80 -16.09 -27.15
C ARG A 74 7.05 -15.60 -28.40
N PRO A 75 5.84 -16.12 -28.66
CA PRO A 75 4.95 -15.54 -29.67
C PRO A 75 4.59 -14.10 -29.32
N ASP A 76 4.60 -13.20 -30.31
CA ASP A 76 4.26 -11.78 -30.11
C ASP A 76 2.86 -11.60 -29.49
N GLY A 77 1.91 -12.45 -29.89
CA GLY A 77 0.57 -12.49 -29.31
C GLY A 77 0.56 -12.74 -27.81
N LEU A 78 1.42 -13.62 -27.29
CA LEU A 78 1.55 -13.88 -25.86
C LEU A 78 2.08 -12.64 -25.12
N VAL A 79 3.12 -12.00 -25.68
CA VAL A 79 3.71 -10.78 -25.08
C VAL A 79 2.67 -9.66 -25.03
N LEU A 80 1.94 -9.45 -26.13
CA LEU A 80 0.91 -8.42 -26.22
C LEU A 80 -0.25 -8.68 -25.25
N GLN A 81 -0.78 -9.90 -25.19
CA GLN A 81 -1.87 -10.27 -24.27
C GLN A 81 -1.42 -10.15 -22.81
N THR A 82 -0.18 -10.54 -22.49
CA THR A 82 0.39 -10.34 -21.16
C THR A 82 0.51 -8.86 -20.84
N ALA A 83 1.08 -8.05 -21.72
CA ALA A 83 1.25 -6.62 -21.51
C ALA A 83 -0.09 -5.89 -21.32
N LEU A 84 -1.03 -6.11 -22.24
CA LEU A 84 -2.33 -5.43 -22.19
C LEU A 84 -3.20 -5.93 -21.03
N GLY A 85 -3.34 -7.26 -20.88
CA GLY A 85 -4.25 -7.80 -19.87
C GLY A 85 -3.75 -7.58 -18.45
N SER A 86 -2.53 -8.02 -18.12
CA SER A 86 -1.95 -7.77 -16.80
C SER A 86 -1.77 -6.27 -16.55
N GLY A 87 -1.43 -5.48 -17.59
CA GLY A 87 -1.28 -4.03 -17.50
C GLY A 87 -2.59 -3.30 -17.18
N ILE A 88 -3.68 -3.63 -17.87
CA ILE A 88 -5.02 -3.06 -17.62
C ILE A 88 -5.51 -3.45 -16.23
N LEU A 89 -5.36 -4.72 -15.85
CA LEU A 89 -5.73 -5.19 -14.51
C LEU A 89 -4.93 -4.46 -13.42
N ALA A 90 -3.61 -4.38 -13.56
CA ALA A 90 -2.76 -3.70 -12.60
C ALA A 90 -3.06 -2.19 -12.52
N ALA A 91 -3.29 -1.52 -13.65
CA ALA A 91 -3.67 -0.11 -13.68
C ALA A 91 -5.02 0.13 -12.99
N GLY A 92 -6.03 -0.68 -13.28
CA GLY A 92 -7.34 -0.62 -12.62
C GLY A 92 -7.23 -0.82 -11.11
N LEU A 93 -6.50 -1.84 -10.67
CA LEU A 93 -6.25 -2.12 -9.26
C LEU A 93 -5.43 -1.01 -8.58
N ALA A 94 -4.45 -0.43 -9.27
CA ALA A 94 -3.66 0.69 -8.76
C ALA A 94 -4.53 1.95 -8.58
N ILE A 95 -5.38 2.28 -9.55
CA ILE A 95 -6.34 3.41 -9.44
C ILE A 95 -7.27 3.19 -8.24
N LEU A 96 -7.74 1.96 -8.06
CA LEU A 96 -8.55 1.59 -6.90
C LEU A 96 -7.77 1.71 -5.58
N GLY A 97 -6.49 1.38 -5.52
CA GLY A 97 -5.67 1.40 -4.29
C GLY A 97 -5.05 2.75 -3.95
N VAL A 98 -4.49 3.41 -4.95
CA VAL A 98 -3.73 4.65 -4.75
C VAL A 98 -4.63 5.88 -4.71
N GLY A 99 -5.79 5.84 -5.38
CA GLY A 99 -6.72 6.96 -5.42
C GLY A 99 -7.15 7.41 -4.02
N ARG A 100 -7.21 8.72 -3.81
CA ARG A 100 -7.80 9.29 -2.59
C ARG A 100 -9.31 9.08 -2.64
N GLY A 101 -9.91 8.56 -1.58
CA GLY A 101 -11.36 8.53 -1.44
C GLY A 101 -11.94 9.95 -1.55
N ARG A 102 -13.17 10.08 -2.04
CA ARG A 102 -13.90 11.38 -2.05
C ARG A 102 -14.24 11.88 -0.64
N SER A 103 -14.11 11.03 0.37
CA SER A 103 -14.37 11.34 1.78
C SER A 103 -13.08 11.65 2.53
N MET A 104 -13.13 12.60 3.48
CA MET A 104 -12.06 12.86 4.45
C MET A 104 -11.74 11.64 5.34
N LEU A 105 -12.69 10.71 5.46
CA LEU A 105 -12.56 9.48 6.24
C LEU A 105 -11.84 8.34 5.48
N GLY A 106 -11.40 8.59 4.25
CA GLY A 106 -10.73 7.56 3.44
C GLY A 106 -11.70 6.69 2.65
N ARG A 107 -11.28 5.47 2.29
CA ARG A 107 -12.08 4.51 1.53
C ARG A 107 -12.85 3.56 2.43
N PRO A 108 -14.05 3.10 1.98
CA PRO A 108 -14.79 2.07 2.72
C PRO A 108 -13.97 0.78 2.82
N ARG A 109 -14.09 0.12 3.97
CA ARG A 109 -13.37 -1.13 4.28
C ARG A 109 -13.59 -2.22 3.21
N SER A 110 -14.82 -2.34 2.71
CA SER A 110 -15.18 -3.33 1.69
C SER A 110 -14.37 -3.18 0.40
N TRP A 111 -14.17 -1.97 -0.09
CA TRP A 111 -13.37 -1.71 -1.28
C TRP A 111 -11.89 -2.04 -1.10
N LEU A 112 -11.33 -1.74 0.06
CA LEU A 112 -9.93 -2.07 0.38
C LEU A 112 -9.75 -3.60 0.47
N LEU A 113 -10.67 -4.30 1.13
CA LEU A 113 -10.66 -5.77 1.22
C LEU A 113 -10.81 -6.40 -0.17
N LEU A 114 -11.77 -5.92 -0.94
CA LEU A 114 -12.00 -6.40 -2.31
C LEU A 114 -10.73 -6.28 -3.15
N GLN A 115 -10.06 -5.14 -3.10
CA GLN A 115 -8.81 -4.93 -3.82
C GLN A 115 -7.71 -5.90 -3.37
N VAL A 116 -7.50 -6.05 -2.06
CA VAL A 116 -6.46 -6.94 -1.52
C VAL A 116 -6.69 -8.39 -1.95
N LEU A 117 -7.94 -8.86 -1.95
CA LEU A 117 -8.29 -10.23 -2.32
C LEU A 117 -8.32 -10.45 -3.83
N LEU A 118 -8.86 -9.50 -4.59
CA LEU A 118 -8.98 -9.65 -6.04
C LEU A 118 -7.66 -9.51 -6.77
N THR A 119 -6.70 -8.74 -6.26
CA THR A 119 -5.43 -8.52 -6.94
C THR A 119 -4.71 -9.82 -7.27
N PRO A 120 -4.36 -10.70 -6.30
CA PRO A 120 -3.70 -11.95 -6.62
C PRO A 120 -4.58 -12.90 -7.45
N ALA A 121 -5.88 -12.94 -7.19
CA ALA A 121 -6.81 -13.83 -7.88
C ALA A 121 -6.95 -13.47 -9.37
N LEU A 122 -7.13 -12.20 -9.69
CA LEU A 122 -7.30 -11.75 -11.07
C LEU A 122 -6.01 -11.87 -11.88
N LEU A 123 -4.85 -11.50 -11.31
CA LEU A 123 -3.57 -11.60 -12.01
C LEU A 123 -3.18 -13.06 -12.25
N LEU A 124 -3.34 -13.92 -11.24
CA LEU A 124 -3.08 -15.35 -11.41
C LEU A 124 -4.05 -15.97 -12.40
N GLY A 125 -5.35 -15.72 -12.25
CA GLY A 125 -6.39 -16.24 -13.17
C GLY A 125 -6.14 -15.83 -14.61
N TRP A 126 -5.82 -14.55 -14.85
CA TRP A 126 -5.45 -14.04 -16.16
C TRP A 126 -4.23 -14.79 -16.74
N ARG A 127 -3.18 -14.94 -15.92
CA ARG A 127 -1.95 -15.59 -16.37
C ARG A 127 -2.14 -17.07 -16.68
N VAL A 128 -2.91 -17.77 -15.84
CA VAL A 128 -3.25 -19.19 -16.07
C VAL A 128 -4.09 -19.34 -17.34
N LEU A 129 -5.08 -18.47 -17.55
CA LEU A 129 -5.91 -18.47 -18.76
C LEU A 129 -5.06 -18.30 -20.03
N ILE A 130 -4.17 -17.30 -20.03
CA ILE A 130 -3.26 -17.10 -21.19
C ILE A 130 -2.30 -18.27 -21.37
N SER A 131 -1.75 -18.82 -20.28
CA SER A 131 -0.84 -19.97 -20.37
C SER A 131 -1.50 -21.19 -20.98
N ALA A 132 -2.80 -21.40 -20.76
CA ALA A 132 -3.57 -22.46 -21.39
C ALA A 132 -3.69 -22.29 -22.92
N CYS A 133 -3.64 -21.06 -23.42
CA CYS A 133 -3.63 -20.78 -24.87
C CYS A 133 -2.26 -21.02 -25.53
N TYR A 134 -1.19 -21.15 -24.74
CA TYR A 134 0.18 -21.34 -25.24
C TYR A 134 0.89 -22.49 -24.52
N PRO A 135 0.42 -23.75 -24.68
CA PRO A 135 0.96 -24.92 -23.96
C PRO A 135 2.44 -25.18 -24.23
N GLN A 136 2.93 -24.77 -25.39
CA GLN A 136 4.35 -24.89 -25.79
C GLN A 136 5.31 -24.07 -24.93
N MET A 137 4.78 -23.13 -24.12
CA MET A 137 5.57 -22.30 -23.22
C MET A 137 5.62 -22.86 -21.78
N MET A 138 5.04 -24.03 -21.55
CA MET A 138 5.14 -24.72 -20.27
C MET A 138 6.50 -25.41 -20.16
N VAL A 139 7.35 -24.88 -19.26
CA VAL A 139 8.65 -25.44 -18.90
C VAL A 139 8.52 -26.22 -17.60
N GLU A 140 9.24 -27.31 -17.47
CA GLU A 140 9.20 -28.14 -16.26
C GLU A 140 9.66 -27.41 -15.01
N TRP A 141 9.08 -27.79 -13.86
CA TRP A 141 9.30 -27.15 -12.57
C TRP A 141 10.77 -27.15 -12.13
N THR A 142 11.48 -28.25 -12.34
CA THR A 142 12.85 -28.44 -11.89
C THR A 142 13.84 -27.43 -12.49
N ASP A 143 13.59 -26.99 -13.72
CA ASP A 143 14.51 -26.13 -14.45
C ASP A 143 14.40 -24.65 -14.05
N ARG A 144 13.19 -24.22 -13.67
CA ARG A 144 12.94 -22.81 -13.32
C ARG A 144 11.96 -22.66 -12.16
N PRO A 145 12.42 -22.80 -10.91
CA PRO A 145 11.53 -22.78 -9.73
C PRO A 145 10.88 -21.43 -9.40
N GLY A 146 11.30 -20.35 -10.06
CA GLY A 146 10.68 -19.04 -9.86
C GLY A 146 11.43 -18.08 -8.91
N LEU A 147 12.53 -18.51 -8.27
CA LEU A 147 13.27 -17.69 -7.33
C LEU A 147 13.80 -16.37 -7.92
N ARG A 148 14.21 -16.38 -9.20
CA ARG A 148 14.64 -15.15 -9.88
C ARG A 148 13.48 -14.17 -10.07
N CYS A 149 12.28 -14.67 -10.42
CA CYS A 149 11.08 -13.86 -10.56
C CYS A 149 10.66 -13.30 -9.21
N PHE A 150 10.72 -14.10 -8.15
CA PHE A 150 10.47 -13.68 -6.78
C PHE A 150 11.38 -12.51 -6.38
N THR A 151 12.70 -12.69 -6.52
CA THR A 151 13.68 -11.66 -6.15
C THR A 151 13.47 -10.38 -6.96
N LEU A 152 13.26 -10.50 -8.27
CA LEU A 152 13.02 -9.36 -9.15
C LEU A 152 11.72 -8.63 -8.76
N SER A 153 10.64 -9.35 -8.46
CA SER A 153 9.38 -8.75 -7.99
C SER A 153 9.57 -7.91 -6.73
N VAL A 154 10.31 -8.44 -5.74
CA VAL A 154 10.59 -7.72 -4.49
C VAL A 154 11.44 -6.47 -4.77
N ILE A 155 12.50 -6.59 -5.57
CA ILE A 155 13.39 -5.45 -5.90
C ILE A 155 12.60 -4.35 -6.63
N LEU A 156 11.79 -4.70 -7.64
CA LEU A 156 10.99 -3.75 -8.39
C LEU A 156 9.93 -3.06 -7.53
N ALA A 157 9.41 -3.74 -6.51
CA ALA A 157 8.38 -3.22 -5.63
C ALA A 157 8.92 -2.34 -4.49
N CYS A 158 10.18 -2.48 -4.06
CA CYS A 158 10.72 -1.80 -2.88
C CYS A 158 10.59 -0.28 -2.94
N ALA A 159 11.14 0.36 -3.98
CA ALA A 159 11.12 1.81 -4.10
C ALA A 159 9.69 2.37 -4.25
N PRO A 160 8.81 1.82 -5.11
CA PRO A 160 7.41 2.22 -5.18
C PRO A 160 6.68 2.08 -3.85
N LEU A 161 6.86 0.97 -3.15
CA LEU A 161 6.17 0.74 -1.88
C LEU A 161 6.58 1.76 -0.83
N LEU A 162 7.87 1.95 -0.62
CA LEU A 162 8.40 2.91 0.34
C LEU A 162 7.96 4.34 0.01
N GLY A 163 8.03 4.72 -1.27
CA GLY A 163 7.60 6.04 -1.73
C GLY A 163 6.11 6.30 -1.48
N LEU A 164 5.24 5.33 -1.80
CA LEU A 164 3.80 5.47 -1.58
C LEU A 164 3.42 5.43 -0.09
N LEU A 165 4.05 4.58 0.71
CA LEU A 165 3.86 4.57 2.16
C LEU A 165 4.27 5.92 2.78
N TRP A 166 5.39 6.49 2.34
CA TRP A 166 5.84 7.79 2.80
C TRP A 166 4.89 8.94 2.40
N LEU A 167 4.36 8.92 1.15
CA LEU A 167 3.33 9.87 0.70
C LEU A 167 2.03 9.78 1.49
N ARG A 168 1.71 8.59 2.00
CA ARG A 168 0.50 8.31 2.78
C ARG A 168 0.70 8.39 4.29
N ARG A 169 1.88 8.82 4.74
CA ARG A 169 2.17 8.94 6.17
C ARG A 169 1.14 9.84 6.85
N GLY A 170 0.55 9.35 7.94
CA GLY A 170 -0.43 10.10 8.73
C GLY A 170 -1.75 10.42 8.00
N SER A 171 -2.13 9.67 6.95
CA SER A 171 -3.28 10.02 6.10
C SER A 171 -4.56 9.23 6.37
N ASP A 172 -4.49 8.15 7.13
CA ASP A 172 -5.67 7.29 7.36
C ASP A 172 -5.89 7.06 8.87
N PRO A 173 -6.96 7.65 9.42
CA PRO A 173 -7.30 7.47 10.82
C PRO A 173 -8.05 6.18 11.12
N LEU A 174 -8.76 5.59 10.11
CA LEU A 174 -9.68 4.48 10.33
C LEU A 174 -9.07 3.11 10.06
N TYR A 175 -8.47 2.92 8.89
CA TYR A 175 -8.01 1.60 8.42
C TYR A 175 -6.56 1.62 7.92
N PRO A 176 -5.57 2.09 8.72
CA PRO A 176 -4.20 2.29 8.23
C PRO A 176 -3.53 0.98 7.75
N ARG A 177 -3.81 -0.15 8.42
CA ARG A 177 -3.30 -1.47 7.99
C ARG A 177 -3.87 -1.89 6.65
N LEU A 178 -5.18 -1.72 6.47
CA LEU A 178 -5.86 -2.17 5.26
C LEU A 178 -5.53 -1.27 4.06
N THR A 179 -5.42 0.04 4.29
CA THR A 179 -4.95 1.00 3.29
C THR A 179 -3.53 0.69 2.85
N ALA A 180 -2.63 0.34 3.79
CA ALA A 180 -1.28 -0.08 3.43
C ALA A 180 -1.27 -1.41 2.68
N ALA A 181 -2.08 -2.39 3.08
CA ALA A 181 -2.24 -3.65 2.35
C ALA A 181 -2.69 -3.42 0.91
N ALA A 182 -3.66 -2.52 0.69
CA ALA A 182 -4.13 -2.14 -0.64
C ALA A 182 -3.04 -1.44 -1.48
N LEU A 183 -2.18 -0.62 -0.86
CA LEU A 183 -0.99 -0.05 -1.52
C LEU A 183 0.01 -1.15 -1.88
N GLY A 184 0.27 -2.10 -0.98
CA GLY A 184 1.10 -3.27 -1.25
C GLY A 184 0.58 -4.11 -2.41
N ALA A 185 -0.74 -4.31 -2.48
CA ALA A 185 -1.39 -5.00 -3.59
C ALA A 185 -1.22 -4.24 -4.92
N ALA A 186 -1.40 -2.91 -4.92
CA ALA A 186 -1.24 -2.08 -6.11
C ALA A 186 0.21 -2.08 -6.63
N VAL A 187 1.19 -1.92 -5.73
CA VAL A 187 2.62 -1.97 -6.08
C VAL A 187 3.01 -3.36 -6.56
N GLY A 188 2.56 -4.40 -5.85
CA GLY A 188 2.81 -5.79 -6.24
C GLY A 188 2.22 -6.13 -7.60
N ALA A 189 1.03 -5.60 -7.94
CA ALA A 189 0.45 -5.73 -9.28
C ALA A 189 1.33 -5.08 -10.36
N GLY A 190 1.88 -3.89 -10.10
CA GLY A 190 2.83 -3.24 -11.01
C GLY A 190 4.11 -4.06 -11.21
N ALA A 191 4.70 -4.56 -10.12
CA ALA A 191 5.86 -5.43 -10.18
C ALA A 191 5.56 -6.73 -10.94
N TRP A 192 4.37 -7.33 -10.71
CA TRP A 192 3.91 -8.50 -11.45
C TRP A 192 3.96 -8.28 -12.94
N VAL A 193 3.39 -7.15 -13.44
CA VAL A 193 3.39 -6.85 -14.89
C VAL A 193 4.80 -6.83 -15.46
N LEU A 194 5.72 -6.15 -14.79
CA LEU A 194 7.11 -6.05 -15.26
C LEU A 194 7.80 -7.42 -15.27
N VAL A 195 7.60 -8.20 -14.21
CA VAL A 195 8.19 -9.55 -14.13
C VAL A 195 7.55 -10.51 -15.14
N ASP A 196 6.25 -10.38 -15.38
CA ASP A 196 5.52 -11.19 -16.36
C ASP A 196 5.98 -10.91 -17.80
N LEU A 197 6.32 -9.65 -18.11
CA LEU A 197 6.95 -9.27 -19.38
C LEU A 197 8.38 -9.81 -19.53
N TRP A 198 9.09 -10.03 -18.43
CA TRP A 198 10.44 -10.59 -18.42
C TRP A 198 10.43 -12.12 -18.40
N CYS A 199 9.45 -12.76 -17.71
CA CYS A 199 9.38 -14.19 -17.46
C CYS A 199 8.59 -14.91 -18.56
N PRO A 200 9.18 -15.87 -19.29
CA PRO A 200 8.46 -16.64 -20.32
C PRO A 200 7.62 -17.80 -19.73
N VAL A 201 7.77 -18.13 -18.45
CA VAL A 201 7.24 -19.37 -17.86
C VAL A 201 5.78 -19.21 -17.46
N GLY A 202 4.91 -20.09 -17.97
CA GLY A 202 3.48 -20.12 -17.64
C GLY A 202 3.05 -21.23 -16.68
N TYR A 203 3.97 -21.99 -16.14
CA TYR A 203 3.73 -23.14 -15.29
C TYR A 203 3.24 -22.71 -13.88
N VAL A 204 2.13 -23.31 -13.41
CA VAL A 204 1.44 -22.85 -12.18
C VAL A 204 2.31 -22.83 -10.93
N PRO A 205 3.07 -23.87 -10.56
CA PRO A 205 3.97 -23.79 -9.39
C PRO A 205 5.01 -22.68 -9.47
N HIS A 206 5.56 -22.39 -10.68
CA HIS A 206 6.44 -21.25 -10.89
C HIS A 206 5.73 -19.92 -10.63
N LEU A 207 4.49 -19.78 -11.14
CA LEU A 207 3.69 -18.58 -10.94
C LEU A 207 3.36 -18.37 -9.45
N LEU A 208 3.04 -19.46 -8.74
CA LEU A 208 2.77 -19.38 -7.29
C LEU A 208 4.00 -18.91 -6.51
N LEU A 209 5.17 -19.49 -6.76
CA LEU A 209 6.39 -19.14 -6.05
C LEU A 209 6.98 -17.80 -6.51
N GLY A 210 7.04 -17.59 -7.83
CA GLY A 210 7.74 -16.44 -8.41
C GLY A 210 6.93 -15.15 -8.48
N HIS A 211 5.60 -15.24 -8.49
CA HIS A 211 4.71 -14.09 -8.70
C HIS A 211 3.70 -13.89 -7.57
N VAL A 212 2.97 -14.95 -7.16
CA VAL A 212 1.94 -14.83 -6.11
C VAL A 212 2.58 -14.62 -4.75
N LEU A 213 3.59 -15.42 -4.40
CA LEU A 213 4.25 -15.33 -3.08
C LEU A 213 4.84 -13.94 -2.81
N PRO A 214 5.63 -13.31 -3.71
CA PRO A 214 6.13 -11.97 -3.47
C PRO A 214 5.00 -10.94 -3.38
N LEU A 215 3.92 -11.07 -4.15
CA LEU A 215 2.74 -10.21 -4.05
C LEU A 215 2.09 -10.30 -2.66
N LEU A 216 1.88 -11.52 -2.16
CA LEU A 216 1.32 -11.74 -0.82
C LEU A 216 2.24 -11.20 0.29
N LEU A 217 3.56 -11.38 0.15
CA LEU A 217 4.53 -10.82 1.08
C LEU A 217 4.52 -9.28 1.07
N LEU A 218 4.40 -8.65 -0.09
CA LEU A 218 4.26 -7.20 -0.20
C LEU A 218 2.99 -6.69 0.47
N ILE A 219 1.87 -7.39 0.30
CA ILE A 219 0.60 -7.08 0.98
C ILE A 219 0.77 -7.19 2.50
N ALA A 220 1.32 -8.29 2.98
CA ALA A 220 1.50 -8.56 4.41
C ALA A 220 2.47 -7.56 5.07
N THR A 221 3.64 -7.35 4.48
CA THR A 221 4.63 -6.40 4.99
C THR A 221 4.10 -4.96 4.99
N SER A 222 3.37 -4.57 3.94
CA SER A 222 2.70 -3.27 3.90
C SER A 222 1.65 -3.12 4.99
N ALA A 223 0.83 -4.13 5.24
CA ALA A 223 -0.16 -4.12 6.32
C ALA A 223 0.49 -3.94 7.70
N LEU A 224 1.62 -4.61 7.93
CA LEU A 224 2.39 -4.48 9.17
C LEU A 224 2.99 -3.09 9.34
N LEU A 225 3.62 -2.55 8.29
CA LEU A 225 4.20 -1.20 8.30
C LEU A 225 3.12 -0.12 8.38
N GLY A 226 1.95 -0.35 7.80
CA GLY A 226 0.88 0.62 7.72
C GLY A 226 0.36 1.10 9.08
N SER A 227 0.35 0.23 10.07
CA SER A 227 -0.04 0.60 11.43
C SER A 227 0.91 1.62 12.09
N ARG A 228 2.17 1.68 11.64
CA ARG A 228 3.20 2.59 12.16
C ARG A 228 3.38 3.85 11.32
N VAL A 229 3.19 3.72 10.00
CA VAL A 229 3.51 4.78 9.04
C VAL A 229 2.28 5.58 8.63
N ILE A 230 1.17 4.89 8.31
CA ILE A 230 -0.04 5.52 7.75
C ILE A 230 -0.99 6.00 8.85
N ALA A 231 -0.97 5.37 10.03
CA ALA A 231 -1.80 5.81 11.14
C ALA A 231 -1.52 7.28 11.46
N VAL A 232 -2.59 8.05 11.63
CA VAL A 232 -2.48 9.40 12.20
C VAL A 232 -1.88 9.23 13.59
N GLY A 233 -0.70 9.81 13.83
CA GLY A 233 0.03 9.64 15.07
C GLY A 233 -0.89 9.94 16.24
N ARG A 234 -1.09 8.99 17.11
CA ARG A 234 -1.42 9.30 18.50
C ARG A 234 -0.21 10.07 18.97
N GLY A 235 -0.34 11.40 18.99
CA GLY A 235 0.71 12.26 19.48
C GLY A 235 1.25 11.59 20.73
N SER A 236 2.53 11.34 20.75
CA SER A 236 3.22 11.02 21.99
C SER A 236 2.85 12.14 22.93
N ALA A 237 1.79 11.92 23.71
CA ALA A 237 1.56 12.75 24.87
C ALA A 237 2.88 12.71 25.62
N PRO A 238 3.57 13.83 25.80
CA PRO A 238 4.75 13.83 26.62
C PRO A 238 4.30 13.24 27.94
N LEU A 239 4.93 12.13 28.34
CA LEU A 239 4.87 11.63 29.70
C LEU A 239 5.54 12.74 30.55
N THR A 240 4.86 13.87 30.69
CA THR A 240 5.22 14.88 31.65
C THR A 240 4.73 14.34 32.99
N GLY A 241 5.62 13.68 33.60
CA GLY A 241 6.11 14.03 34.92
C GLY A 241 5.18 13.74 36.04
N ARG A 242 5.70 13.02 36.80
CA ARG A 242 5.59 13.11 38.27
C ARG A 242 6.42 14.29 38.75
#